data_0d520765fac9c72ac90b39e3b549c336
#
_entry.id   0d520765fac9c72ac90b39e3b549c336
#
_cell.length_a   1.000
_cell.length_b   1.000
_cell.length_c   1.000
_cell.angle_alpha   90.00
_cell.angle_beta   90.00
_cell.angle_gamma   90.00
#
_symmetry.space_group_name_H-M   'P 1'
#
loop_
_entity.id
_entity.type
_entity.pdbx_description
1 polymer ?
#
loop_
_entity_poly.entity_id
_entity_poly.type
_entity_poly.pdbx_seq_one_letter_code
_entity_poly.pdbx_strand_id
1 'polypeptide(L)'
;MMDLDDIKNGVEIAKDSSEALKNFQEIIGKFLEPRGIDAAVIEGHKKIIEDYVAREDIDEFTKMAFLSSYKKTMKEFKNCTEVVRKARQFVEEGAKPQEAEEDWFAFFFDKVRLVSDEGLQNIWGKILAGEVNSPGKFQRSLLHTLSIMSTSQAELFCSLAKFCMYEYKGKTDDIHPLIFMSTNEKLYADLKIHTHELLGLENLGLIQCDFKDEYVFHKKKYLRYGNHLLEIYGDPDNADKINAGNVRFTLDGRMLFDIVDDSCKRYHADILDFIISKFQRRNCKVILDGGLIA
;
A
#
# COMPACT_ATOMS: atom_id res chain seq x y z
N MET A 1 -7.74 23.75 -17.59
CA MET A 1 -7.07 24.85 -16.88
C MET A 1 -7.11 24.44 -15.42
N MET A 2 -5.97 24.27 -14.77
CA MET A 2 -5.92 23.81 -13.38
C MET A 2 -6.37 24.98 -12.49
N ASP A 3 -7.35 24.75 -11.61
CA ASP A 3 -7.91 25.80 -10.76
C ASP A 3 -6.88 26.17 -9.68
N LEU A 4 -6.60 27.47 -9.53
CA LEU A 4 -5.69 27.99 -8.50
C LEU A 4 -6.21 27.72 -7.07
N ASP A 5 -7.53 27.55 -6.92
CA ASP A 5 -8.14 27.22 -5.65
C ASP A 5 -7.83 25.78 -5.21
N ASP A 6 -7.62 24.84 -6.14
CA ASP A 6 -7.16 23.47 -5.83
C ASP A 6 -5.76 23.46 -5.20
N ILE A 7 -4.92 24.42 -5.57
CA ILE A 7 -3.55 24.54 -5.06
C ILE A 7 -3.53 25.29 -3.72
N LYS A 8 -4.36 26.33 -3.57
CA LYS A 8 -4.54 27.05 -2.29
C LYS A 8 -5.04 26.11 -1.19
N ASN A 9 -6.01 25.26 -1.51
CA ASN A 9 -6.53 24.25 -0.56
C ASN A 9 -5.51 23.18 -0.18
N GLY A 10 -4.52 22.91 -1.06
CA GLY A 10 -3.42 22.00 -0.76
C GLY A 10 -2.35 22.61 0.15
N VAL A 11 -2.23 23.94 0.18
CA VAL A 11 -1.23 24.70 0.98
C VAL A 11 -1.84 25.26 2.27
N GLU A 12 -3.15 25.50 2.35
CA GLU A 12 -3.85 25.70 3.62
C GLU A 12 -3.88 24.40 4.43
N ILE A 13 -2.71 23.97 4.83
CA ILE A 13 -2.51 23.00 5.88
C ILE A 13 -3.00 23.67 7.16
N ALA A 14 -4.30 23.53 7.42
CA ALA A 14 -5.04 24.25 8.41
C ALA A 14 -4.36 24.22 9.79
N LYS A 15 -4.56 25.27 10.53
CA LYS A 15 -4.29 25.53 11.94
C LYS A 15 -4.75 24.40 12.85
N ASP A 16 -4.06 23.27 12.82
CA ASP A 16 -4.30 22.20 13.76
C ASP A 16 -3.24 22.21 14.86
N SER A 17 -3.68 22.04 16.09
CA SER A 17 -2.99 22.47 17.30
C SER A 17 -2.09 21.38 17.92
N SER A 18 -1.98 20.19 17.35
CA SER A 18 -1.13 19.16 17.93
C SER A 18 0.34 19.42 17.60
N GLU A 19 1.23 19.23 18.57
CA GLU A 19 2.67 19.39 18.41
C GLU A 19 3.24 18.45 17.35
N ALA A 20 2.72 17.23 17.27
CA ALA A 20 3.09 16.24 16.28
C ALA A 20 2.77 16.71 14.84
N LEU A 21 1.62 17.33 14.61
CA LEU A 21 1.26 17.87 13.31
C LEU A 21 2.09 19.10 12.93
N LYS A 22 2.47 19.94 13.89
CA LYS A 22 3.40 21.05 13.64
C LYS A 22 4.79 20.54 13.22
N ASN A 23 5.33 19.57 13.96
CA ASN A 23 6.60 18.94 13.63
C ASN A 23 6.56 18.23 12.27
N PHE A 24 5.45 17.54 11.97
CA PHE A 24 5.21 16.95 10.66
C PHE A 24 5.23 18.00 9.55
N GLN A 25 4.52 19.11 9.73
CA GLN A 25 4.48 20.22 8.77
C GLN A 25 5.85 20.83 8.54
N GLU A 26 6.62 21.08 9.62
CA GLU A 26 7.95 21.66 9.52
C GLU A 26 8.91 20.76 8.74
N ILE A 27 8.92 19.45 9.03
CA ILE A 27 9.82 18.51 8.34
C ILE A 27 9.41 18.33 6.89
N ILE A 28 8.11 18.10 6.64
CA ILE A 28 7.61 17.91 5.28
C ILE A 28 7.77 19.20 4.46
N GLY A 29 7.64 20.37 5.07
CA GLY A 29 7.91 21.65 4.42
C GLY A 29 9.31 21.70 3.82
N LYS A 30 10.34 21.23 4.52
CA LYS A 30 11.72 21.18 4.01
C LYS A 30 11.87 20.40 2.70
N PHE A 31 11.02 19.38 2.46
CA PHE A 31 11.04 18.60 1.22
C PHE A 31 10.13 19.17 0.13
N LEU A 32 9.12 19.95 0.47
CA LEU A 32 8.24 20.62 -0.49
C LEU A 32 8.78 22.01 -0.88
N GLU A 33 9.26 22.78 0.08
CA GLU A 33 9.79 24.16 -0.09
C GLU A 33 11.02 24.26 -1.02
N PRO A 34 12.01 23.34 -1.02
CA PRO A 34 13.17 23.47 -1.92
C PRO A 34 12.82 23.49 -3.41
N ARG A 35 11.57 23.22 -3.73
CA ARG A 35 11.04 23.35 -5.10
C ARG A 35 10.48 24.74 -5.39
N GLY A 36 10.57 25.66 -4.44
CA GLY A 36 10.27 27.10 -4.64
C GLY A 36 8.80 27.43 -4.85
N ILE A 37 7.88 26.62 -4.30
CA ILE A 37 6.46 26.77 -4.57
C ILE A 37 5.69 26.86 -3.24
N ASP A 38 5.54 28.05 -2.69
CA ASP A 38 4.51 28.36 -1.70
C ASP A 38 3.28 29.00 -2.37
N ALA A 39 2.16 29.15 -1.63
CA ALA A 39 0.92 29.67 -2.18
C ALA A 39 1.03 31.12 -2.70
N ALA A 40 1.84 31.95 -2.07
CA ALA A 40 2.10 33.34 -2.50
C ALA A 40 2.92 33.37 -3.79
N VAL A 41 3.85 32.43 -3.93
CA VAL A 41 4.65 32.22 -5.13
C VAL A 41 3.80 31.78 -6.31
N ILE A 42 2.76 30.94 -6.10
CA ILE A 42 1.87 30.46 -7.16
C ILE A 42 1.08 31.62 -7.78
N GLU A 43 0.59 32.55 -6.97
CA GLU A 43 -0.16 33.72 -7.48
C GLU A 43 0.76 34.69 -8.24
N GLY A 44 2.00 34.86 -7.76
CA GLY A 44 3.05 35.58 -8.47
C GLY A 44 3.49 34.89 -9.77
N HIS A 45 3.53 33.57 -9.79
CA HIS A 45 3.94 32.79 -10.96
C HIS A 45 3.00 32.92 -12.16
N LYS A 46 1.69 33.11 -11.96
CA LYS A 46 0.75 33.31 -13.07
C LYS A 46 1.13 34.56 -13.87
N LYS A 47 1.41 35.65 -13.16
CA LYS A 47 1.85 36.89 -13.78
C LYS A 47 3.22 36.74 -14.45
N ILE A 48 4.17 36.07 -13.79
CA ILE A 48 5.49 35.80 -14.37
C ILE A 48 5.39 34.99 -15.65
N ILE A 49 4.48 34.01 -15.71
CA ILE A 49 4.26 33.20 -16.91
C ILE A 49 3.62 34.03 -18.01
N GLU A 50 2.60 34.83 -17.70
CA GLU A 50 1.94 35.72 -18.65
C GLU A 50 2.98 36.71 -19.23
N ASP A 51 3.79 37.34 -18.38
CA ASP A 51 4.86 38.23 -18.77
C ASP A 51 5.94 37.54 -19.61
N TYR A 52 6.32 36.30 -19.26
CA TYR A 52 7.32 35.53 -20.02
C TYR A 52 6.80 35.12 -21.41
N VAL A 53 5.54 34.69 -21.51
CA VAL A 53 4.93 34.29 -22.77
C VAL A 53 4.71 35.51 -23.70
N ALA A 54 4.43 36.68 -23.11
CA ALA A 54 4.25 37.95 -23.87
C ALA A 54 5.55 38.51 -24.41
N ARG A 55 6.72 38.03 -24.03
CA ARG A 55 8.01 38.54 -24.53
C ARG A 55 8.18 38.23 -25.99
N GLU A 56 8.50 39.25 -26.80
CA GLU A 56 8.76 39.11 -28.22
C GLU A 56 10.22 38.71 -28.55
N ASP A 57 11.15 38.91 -27.60
CA ASP A 57 12.57 38.57 -27.70
C ASP A 57 12.88 37.10 -27.46
N ILE A 58 11.88 36.29 -27.14
CA ILE A 58 12.00 34.85 -26.91
C ILE A 58 11.29 34.10 -28.04
N ASP A 59 11.97 33.14 -28.63
CA ASP A 59 11.38 32.30 -29.67
C ASP A 59 10.29 31.36 -29.11
N GLU A 60 9.35 30.97 -29.97
CA GLU A 60 8.20 30.14 -29.59
C GLU A 60 8.62 28.76 -29.06
N PHE A 61 9.70 28.16 -29.53
CA PHE A 61 10.16 26.87 -29.01
C PHE A 61 10.60 26.98 -27.56
N THR A 62 11.36 28.01 -27.20
CA THR A 62 11.82 28.29 -25.85
C THR A 62 10.62 28.57 -24.92
N LYS A 63 9.62 29.34 -25.36
CA LYS A 63 8.36 29.54 -24.60
C LYS A 63 7.64 28.23 -24.36
N MET A 64 7.49 27.37 -25.37
CA MET A 64 6.83 26.07 -25.25
C MET A 64 7.60 25.14 -24.32
N ALA A 65 8.92 25.10 -24.37
CA ALA A 65 9.77 24.31 -23.47
C ALA A 65 9.59 24.75 -22.01
N PHE A 66 9.59 26.06 -21.75
CA PHE A 66 9.33 26.64 -20.44
C PHE A 66 7.94 26.25 -19.91
N LEU A 67 6.88 26.47 -20.70
CA LEU A 67 5.51 26.12 -20.31
C LEU A 67 5.34 24.61 -20.03
N SER A 68 5.99 23.76 -20.83
CA SER A 68 5.98 22.32 -20.63
C SER A 68 6.64 21.92 -19.31
N SER A 69 7.83 22.48 -19.03
CA SER A 69 8.55 22.26 -17.77
C SER A 69 7.74 22.74 -16.56
N TYR A 70 7.15 23.94 -16.68
CA TYR A 70 6.29 24.46 -15.62
C TYR A 70 5.08 23.57 -15.33
N LYS A 71 4.34 23.16 -16.37
CA LYS A 71 3.18 22.26 -16.21
C LYS A 71 3.57 20.94 -15.54
N LYS A 72 4.73 20.38 -15.91
CA LYS A 72 5.28 19.18 -15.31
C LYS A 72 5.54 19.39 -13.81
N THR A 73 6.27 20.45 -13.46
CA THR A 73 6.62 20.78 -12.08
C THR A 73 5.36 20.99 -11.22
N MET A 74 4.37 21.71 -11.74
CA MET A 74 3.10 21.92 -11.03
C MET A 74 2.33 20.63 -10.80
N LYS A 75 2.29 19.72 -11.78
CA LYS A 75 1.67 18.41 -11.62
C LYS A 75 2.38 17.57 -10.55
N GLU A 76 3.71 17.55 -10.58
CA GLU A 76 4.52 16.83 -9.60
C GLU A 76 4.30 17.37 -8.18
N PHE A 77 4.26 18.69 -8.03
CA PHE A 77 3.99 19.35 -6.76
C PHE A 77 2.58 19.01 -6.24
N LYS A 78 1.55 19.11 -7.09
CA LYS A 78 0.18 18.72 -6.73
C LYS A 78 0.13 17.29 -6.22
N ASN A 79 0.77 16.34 -6.89
CA ASN A 79 0.80 14.95 -6.46
C ASN A 79 1.42 14.80 -5.07
N CYS A 80 2.56 15.45 -4.82
CA CYS A 80 3.20 15.42 -3.49
C CYS A 80 2.28 16.01 -2.41
N THR A 81 1.67 17.16 -2.68
CA THR A 81 0.78 17.85 -1.74
C THR A 81 -0.46 17.02 -1.40
N GLU A 82 -1.08 16.36 -2.40
CA GLU A 82 -2.22 15.48 -2.16
C GLU A 82 -1.86 14.29 -1.27
N VAL A 83 -0.69 13.68 -1.47
CA VAL A 83 -0.23 12.59 -0.61
C VAL A 83 0.02 13.07 0.83
N VAL A 84 0.63 14.25 1.00
CA VAL A 84 0.83 14.86 2.33
C VAL A 84 -0.50 15.16 3.01
N ARG A 85 -1.48 15.71 2.26
CA ARG A 85 -2.82 15.97 2.77
C ARG A 85 -3.51 14.69 3.26
N LYS A 86 -3.37 13.59 2.52
CA LYS A 86 -3.90 12.28 2.93
C LYS A 86 -3.16 11.73 4.15
N ALA A 87 -1.84 11.88 4.21
CA ALA A 87 -1.02 11.41 5.34
C ALA A 87 -1.42 12.01 6.68
N ARG A 88 -1.77 13.31 6.71
CA ARG A 88 -2.17 14.02 7.94
C ARG A 88 -3.26 13.32 8.74
N GLN A 89 -4.19 12.64 8.06
CA GLN A 89 -5.31 11.96 8.69
C GLN A 89 -4.87 10.75 9.53
N PHE A 90 -3.64 10.28 9.33
CA PHE A 90 -3.08 9.08 9.98
C PHE A 90 -1.88 9.40 10.88
N VAL A 91 -1.52 10.69 11.03
CA VAL A 91 -0.44 11.11 11.94
C VAL A 91 -0.96 11.06 13.37
N GLU A 92 -0.25 10.33 14.24
CA GLU A 92 -0.59 10.13 15.64
C GLU A 92 0.02 11.23 16.53
N GLU A 93 -0.56 11.48 17.71
CA GLU A 93 -0.05 12.52 18.64
C GLU A 93 1.39 12.27 19.11
N GLY A 94 1.82 11.01 19.14
CA GLY A 94 3.18 10.61 19.52
C GLY A 94 4.17 10.52 18.36
N ALA A 95 3.80 10.98 17.16
CA ALA A 95 4.64 10.90 15.97
C ALA A 95 5.98 11.63 16.15
N LYS A 96 7.05 11.03 15.62
CA LYS A 96 8.43 11.53 15.75
C LYS A 96 9.10 11.72 14.38
N PRO A 97 8.58 12.60 13.55
CA PRO A 97 9.09 12.79 12.20
C PRO A 97 10.56 13.19 12.14
N GLN A 98 11.09 13.85 13.21
CA GLN A 98 12.50 14.22 13.33
C GLN A 98 13.46 13.03 13.51
N GLU A 99 12.95 11.85 13.88
CA GLU A 99 13.73 10.61 14.00
C GLU A 99 13.82 9.84 12.69
N ALA A 100 12.99 10.16 11.68
CA ALA A 100 13.01 9.51 10.37
C ALA A 100 14.18 10.04 9.52
N GLU A 101 14.76 9.18 8.70
CA GLU A 101 15.91 9.49 7.86
C GLU A 101 15.57 10.51 6.77
N GLU A 102 16.38 11.56 6.62
CA GLU A 102 16.24 12.58 5.59
C GLU A 102 16.28 11.97 4.17
N ASP A 103 17.20 11.04 3.94
CA ASP A 103 17.31 10.30 2.68
C ASP A 103 16.08 9.45 2.34
N TRP A 104 15.36 8.96 3.37
CA TRP A 104 14.11 8.25 3.18
C TRP A 104 13.04 9.19 2.61
N PHE A 105 12.90 10.39 3.19
CA PHE A 105 11.97 11.39 2.68
C PHE A 105 12.33 11.84 1.26
N ALA A 106 13.62 12.09 0.99
CA ALA A 106 14.07 12.45 -0.35
C ALA A 106 13.68 11.39 -1.38
N PHE A 107 13.91 10.11 -1.07
CA PHE A 107 13.52 8.99 -1.91
C PHE A 107 12.00 8.88 -2.05
N PHE A 108 11.25 9.03 -0.96
CA PHE A 108 9.80 9.02 -0.96
C PHE A 108 9.21 10.07 -1.91
N PHE A 109 9.61 11.34 -1.77
CA PHE A 109 9.10 12.43 -2.59
C PHE A 109 9.52 12.32 -4.07
N ASP A 110 10.69 11.73 -4.36
CA ASP A 110 11.07 11.41 -5.73
C ASP A 110 10.08 10.44 -6.40
N LYS A 111 9.55 9.47 -5.67
CA LYS A 111 8.57 8.51 -6.21
C LYS A 111 7.15 9.09 -6.27
N VAL A 112 6.72 9.72 -5.20
CA VAL A 112 5.36 10.24 -5.04
C VAL A 112 5.00 11.32 -6.05
N ARG A 113 5.95 12.15 -6.50
CA ARG A 113 5.71 13.20 -7.49
C ARG A 113 5.07 12.71 -8.79
N LEU A 114 5.20 11.42 -9.12
CA LEU A 114 4.63 10.82 -10.33
C LEU A 114 3.27 10.14 -10.10
N VAL A 115 2.84 10.01 -8.85
CA VAL A 115 1.62 9.29 -8.48
C VAL A 115 0.41 10.22 -8.56
N SER A 116 -0.46 10.03 -9.57
CA SER A 116 -1.68 10.82 -9.77
C SER A 116 -2.98 10.04 -9.49
N ASP A 117 -2.91 8.72 -9.33
CA ASP A 117 -4.07 7.90 -8.97
C ASP A 117 -4.43 8.11 -7.50
N GLU A 118 -5.72 8.36 -7.22
CA GLU A 118 -6.21 8.69 -5.88
C GLU A 118 -6.07 7.53 -4.89
N GLY A 119 -6.31 6.32 -5.33
CA GLY A 119 -6.17 5.11 -4.51
C GLY A 119 -4.72 4.88 -4.10
N LEU A 120 -3.80 5.00 -5.07
CA LEU A 120 -2.36 4.91 -4.79
C LEU A 120 -1.90 6.06 -3.88
N GLN A 121 -2.35 7.30 -4.10
CA GLN A 121 -2.03 8.41 -3.21
C GLN A 121 -2.47 8.16 -1.76
N ASN A 122 -3.57 7.45 -1.54
CA ASN A 122 -4.00 7.07 -0.20
C ASN A 122 -3.04 6.08 0.46
N ILE A 123 -2.57 5.08 -0.29
CA ILE A 123 -1.56 4.11 0.18
C ILE A 123 -0.25 4.85 0.52
N TRP A 124 0.23 5.72 -0.36
CA TRP A 124 1.42 6.53 -0.12
C TRP A 124 1.27 7.46 1.09
N GLY A 125 0.07 8.02 1.31
CA GLY A 125 -0.24 8.82 2.50
C GLY A 125 -0.14 8.01 3.79
N LYS A 126 -0.67 6.78 3.81
CA LYS A 126 -0.54 5.87 4.95
C LYS A 126 0.91 5.47 5.22
N ILE A 127 1.73 5.29 4.18
CA ILE A 127 3.16 5.00 4.33
C ILE A 127 3.88 6.20 4.95
N LEU A 128 3.66 7.40 4.45
CA LEU A 128 4.27 8.62 5.00
C LEU A 128 3.91 8.79 6.48
N ALA A 129 2.63 8.68 6.81
CA ALA A 129 2.19 8.78 8.21
C ALA A 129 2.79 7.66 9.06
N GLY A 130 2.81 6.42 8.58
CA GLY A 130 3.36 5.30 9.32
C GLY A 130 4.86 5.42 9.57
N GLU A 131 5.62 6.02 8.63
CA GLU A 131 7.06 6.30 8.83
C GLU A 131 7.29 7.40 9.87
N VAL A 132 6.49 8.47 9.87
CA VAL A 132 6.61 9.52 10.88
C VAL A 132 6.09 9.10 12.26
N ASN A 133 5.12 8.20 12.32
CA ASN A 133 4.63 7.62 13.58
C ASN A 133 5.65 6.64 14.20
N SER A 134 6.37 5.90 13.34
CA SER A 134 7.34 4.87 13.74
C SER A 134 8.51 4.87 12.75
N PRO A 135 9.51 5.75 12.93
CA PRO A 135 10.66 5.86 12.05
C PRO A 135 11.38 4.53 11.81
N GLY A 136 11.72 4.26 10.55
CA GLY A 136 12.32 3.00 10.12
C GLY A 136 11.32 1.86 9.88
N LYS A 137 10.00 2.14 9.93
CA LYS A 137 8.96 1.15 9.69
C LYS A 137 8.94 0.65 8.26
N PHE A 138 9.12 1.54 7.29
CA PHE A 138 9.02 1.20 5.87
C PHE A 138 10.37 1.27 5.17
N GLN A 139 10.77 0.14 4.57
CA GLN A 139 12.00 0.07 3.81
C GLN A 139 11.85 0.75 2.43
N ARG A 140 12.96 1.28 1.90
CA ARG A 140 12.98 1.89 0.55
C ARG A 140 12.65 0.89 -0.56
N SER A 141 12.86 -0.42 -0.33
CA SER A 141 12.44 -1.49 -1.26
C SER A 141 10.93 -1.45 -1.51
N LEU A 142 10.12 -1.31 -0.47
CA LEU A 142 8.67 -1.16 -0.61
C LEU A 142 8.29 0.09 -1.41
N LEU A 143 8.94 1.24 -1.15
CA LEU A 143 8.69 2.46 -1.92
C LEU A 143 9.02 2.28 -3.40
N HIS A 144 10.12 1.60 -3.70
CA HIS A 144 10.49 1.27 -5.08
C HIS A 144 9.43 0.38 -5.73
N THR A 145 9.05 -0.71 -5.08
CA THR A 145 8.03 -1.65 -5.56
C THR A 145 6.71 -0.93 -5.87
N LEU A 146 6.22 -0.09 -4.95
CA LEU A 146 4.99 0.67 -5.16
C LEU A 146 5.09 1.67 -6.32
N SER A 147 6.28 2.25 -6.56
CA SER A 147 6.48 3.21 -7.64
C SER A 147 6.39 2.60 -9.05
N ILE A 148 6.58 1.28 -9.17
CA ILE A 148 6.54 0.54 -10.44
C ILE A 148 5.30 -0.38 -10.54
N MET A 149 4.52 -0.48 -9.46
CA MET A 149 3.30 -1.30 -9.41
C MET A 149 2.21 -0.71 -10.30
N SER A 150 1.63 -1.53 -11.16
CA SER A 150 0.46 -1.17 -11.95
C SER A 150 -0.84 -1.25 -11.15
N THR A 151 -1.89 -0.56 -11.59
CA THR A 151 -3.23 -0.63 -10.97
C THR A 151 -3.75 -2.07 -10.94
N SER A 152 -3.55 -2.85 -12.01
CA SER A 152 -3.96 -4.26 -12.04
C SER A 152 -3.24 -5.13 -11.02
N GLN A 153 -1.96 -4.86 -10.76
CA GLN A 153 -1.19 -5.56 -9.71
C GLN A 153 -1.66 -5.15 -8.31
N ALA A 154 -2.02 -3.89 -8.09
CA ALA A 154 -2.61 -3.44 -6.84
C ALA A 154 -3.98 -4.09 -6.59
N GLU A 155 -4.85 -4.17 -7.59
CA GLU A 155 -6.13 -4.88 -7.52
C GLU A 155 -5.95 -6.37 -7.21
N LEU A 156 -4.97 -7.02 -7.86
CA LEU A 156 -4.63 -8.40 -7.59
C LEU A 156 -4.14 -8.61 -6.16
N PHE A 157 -3.29 -7.71 -5.65
CA PHE A 157 -2.82 -7.77 -4.26
C PHE A 157 -4.00 -7.64 -3.28
N CYS A 158 -4.95 -6.73 -3.54
CA CYS A 158 -6.20 -6.64 -2.79
C CYS A 158 -7.03 -7.93 -2.89
N SER A 159 -7.09 -8.57 -4.04
CA SER A 159 -7.79 -9.85 -4.22
C SER A 159 -7.13 -10.96 -3.39
N LEU A 160 -5.79 -11.00 -3.37
CA LEU A 160 -5.01 -11.95 -2.57
C LEU A 160 -5.19 -11.69 -1.06
N ALA A 161 -5.26 -10.41 -0.65
CA ALA A 161 -5.46 -10.03 0.74
C ALA A 161 -6.77 -10.58 1.34
N LYS A 162 -7.81 -10.82 0.52
CA LYS A 162 -9.07 -11.45 0.95
C LYS A 162 -8.91 -12.89 1.44
N PHE A 163 -7.86 -13.59 1.03
CA PHE A 163 -7.57 -14.96 1.46
C PHE A 163 -6.64 -15.01 2.68
N CYS A 164 -6.33 -13.87 3.27
CA CYS A 164 -5.42 -13.82 4.40
C CYS A 164 -6.12 -14.17 5.71
N MET A 165 -5.52 -15.07 6.45
CA MET A 165 -5.93 -15.42 7.80
C MET A 165 -4.84 -15.08 8.80
N TYR A 166 -5.24 -14.73 10.01
CA TYR A 166 -4.36 -14.36 11.10
C TYR A 166 -4.11 -15.57 12.02
N GLU A 167 -2.85 -15.94 12.22
CA GLU A 167 -2.45 -16.92 13.22
C GLU A 167 -2.03 -16.18 14.50
N TYR A 168 -2.76 -16.42 15.59
CA TYR A 168 -2.39 -15.85 16.88
C TYR A 168 -1.20 -16.59 17.51
N LYS A 169 -0.08 -15.88 17.70
CA LYS A 169 1.14 -16.40 18.35
C LYS A 169 1.47 -15.73 19.69
N GLY A 170 0.52 -15.14 20.34
CA GLY A 170 0.65 -14.52 21.66
C GLY A 170 1.00 -13.04 21.64
N LYS A 171 2.14 -12.62 21.08
CA LYS A 171 2.53 -11.20 21.05
C LYS A 171 2.31 -10.53 19.68
N THR A 172 2.35 -11.29 18.61
CA THR A 172 2.16 -10.82 17.24
C THR A 172 1.38 -11.84 16.44
N ASP A 173 0.39 -11.38 15.68
CA ASP A 173 -0.32 -12.23 14.73
C ASP A 173 0.56 -12.42 13.49
N ASP A 174 0.72 -13.67 13.04
CA ASP A 174 1.23 -13.97 11.71
C ASP A 174 0.09 -13.94 10.69
N ILE A 175 0.40 -13.54 9.46
CA ILE A 175 -0.58 -13.42 8.37
C ILE A 175 -0.23 -14.40 7.28
N HIS A 176 -1.20 -15.24 6.93
CA HIS A 176 -1.02 -16.27 5.91
C HIS A 176 -2.00 -16.07 4.76
N PRO A 177 -1.52 -15.74 3.54
CA PRO A 177 -2.35 -15.76 2.34
C PRO A 177 -2.58 -17.22 1.92
N LEU A 178 -3.77 -17.76 2.21
CA LEU A 178 -4.11 -19.16 1.95
C LEU A 178 -4.54 -19.35 0.49
N ILE A 179 -3.58 -19.30 -0.41
CA ILE A 179 -3.76 -19.52 -1.85
C ILE A 179 -3.26 -20.90 -2.22
N PHE A 180 -4.17 -21.76 -2.66
CA PHE A 180 -3.88 -23.12 -3.12
C PHE A 180 -3.85 -23.14 -4.64
N MET A 181 -2.71 -23.44 -5.23
CA MET A 181 -2.51 -23.48 -6.68
C MET A 181 -3.25 -24.68 -7.29
N SER A 182 -4.55 -24.56 -7.39
CA SER A 182 -5.37 -25.49 -8.17
C SER A 182 -5.94 -24.76 -9.38
N THR A 183 -5.63 -25.24 -10.56
CA THR A 183 -5.71 -24.53 -11.84
C THR A 183 -7.12 -24.20 -12.34
N ASN A 184 -8.21 -24.62 -11.69
CA ASN A 184 -9.57 -24.50 -12.24
C ASN A 184 -10.63 -24.10 -11.21
N GLU A 185 -10.28 -23.31 -10.20
CA GLU A 185 -11.26 -22.87 -9.22
C GLU A 185 -11.95 -21.58 -9.70
N LYS A 186 -13.27 -21.63 -9.83
CA LYS A 186 -14.09 -20.49 -10.26
C LYS A 186 -13.82 -19.24 -9.42
N LEU A 187 -13.66 -19.40 -8.09
CA LEU A 187 -13.40 -18.30 -7.17
C LEU A 187 -12.12 -17.53 -7.51
N TYR A 188 -11.06 -18.24 -7.91
CA TYR A 188 -9.82 -17.60 -8.35
C TYR A 188 -9.98 -16.88 -9.69
N ALA A 189 -10.72 -17.48 -10.63
CA ALA A 189 -10.99 -16.86 -11.91
C ALA A 189 -11.80 -15.56 -11.75
N ASP A 190 -12.83 -15.56 -10.90
CA ASP A 190 -13.66 -14.40 -10.60
C ASP A 190 -12.86 -13.25 -9.95
N LEU A 191 -11.81 -13.58 -9.20
CA LEU A 191 -10.89 -12.63 -8.53
C LEU A 191 -9.61 -12.37 -9.32
N LYS A 192 -9.50 -12.89 -10.54
CA LYS A 192 -8.34 -12.76 -11.44
C LYS A 192 -7.03 -13.27 -10.81
N ILE A 193 -7.11 -14.27 -9.92
CA ILE A 193 -5.96 -14.90 -9.29
C ILE A 193 -5.52 -16.09 -10.16
N HIS A 194 -4.60 -15.84 -11.07
CA HIS A 194 -4.00 -16.88 -11.93
C HIS A 194 -2.49 -16.93 -11.71
N THR A 195 -1.88 -18.01 -12.16
CA THR A 195 -0.45 -18.24 -11.95
C THR A 195 0.44 -17.11 -12.47
N HIS A 196 0.15 -16.60 -13.65
CA HIS A 196 0.99 -15.56 -14.27
C HIS A 196 0.84 -14.20 -13.58
N GLU A 197 -0.33 -13.88 -13.03
CA GLU A 197 -0.52 -12.68 -12.22
C GLU A 197 0.22 -12.78 -10.88
N LEU A 198 0.18 -13.97 -10.25
CA LEU A 198 0.95 -14.20 -9.01
C LEU A 198 2.45 -14.05 -9.26
N LEU A 199 2.97 -14.56 -10.39
CA LEU A 199 4.36 -14.31 -10.79
C LEU A 199 4.67 -12.81 -10.94
N GLY A 200 3.71 -12.02 -11.37
CA GLY A 200 3.84 -10.56 -11.42
C GLY A 200 4.06 -9.94 -10.03
N LEU A 201 3.33 -10.39 -9.01
CA LEU A 201 3.53 -9.95 -7.63
C LEU A 201 4.84 -10.51 -7.01
N GLU A 202 5.23 -11.72 -7.39
CA GLU A 202 6.51 -12.31 -6.97
C GLU A 202 7.69 -11.53 -7.56
N ASN A 203 7.65 -11.17 -8.84
CA ASN A 203 8.67 -10.32 -9.47
C ASN A 203 8.77 -8.93 -8.85
N LEU A 204 7.68 -8.42 -8.29
CA LEU A 204 7.68 -7.19 -7.48
C LEU A 204 8.26 -7.40 -6.08
N GLY A 205 8.56 -8.63 -5.68
CA GLY A 205 9.07 -8.94 -4.35
C GLY A 205 8.02 -8.87 -3.23
N LEU A 206 6.73 -8.91 -3.55
CA LEU A 206 5.64 -8.84 -2.56
C LEU A 206 5.25 -10.20 -1.99
N ILE A 207 5.37 -11.24 -2.80
CA ILE A 207 5.04 -12.62 -2.42
C ILE A 207 6.16 -13.56 -2.83
N GLN A 208 6.11 -14.76 -2.30
CA GLN A 208 6.88 -15.92 -2.77
C GLN A 208 5.89 -17.03 -3.11
N CYS A 209 6.07 -17.64 -4.28
CA CYS A 209 5.26 -18.74 -4.75
C CYS A 209 6.10 -20.03 -4.77
N ASP A 210 5.57 -21.12 -4.20
CA ASP A 210 6.12 -22.44 -4.40
C ASP A 210 5.16 -23.24 -5.28
N PHE A 211 5.53 -23.44 -6.55
CA PHE A 211 4.71 -24.13 -7.53
C PHE A 211 4.87 -25.66 -7.47
N LYS A 212 5.82 -26.15 -6.70
CA LYS A 212 6.08 -27.59 -6.56
C LYS A 212 5.45 -28.16 -5.30
N ASP A 213 5.65 -27.44 -4.19
CA ASP A 213 5.22 -27.86 -2.88
C ASP A 213 4.36 -26.80 -2.21
N GLU A 214 3.47 -27.24 -1.32
CA GLU A 214 2.70 -26.32 -0.47
C GLU A 214 3.51 -25.98 0.79
N TYR A 215 3.38 -24.75 1.28
CA TYR A 215 3.89 -24.40 2.60
C TYR A 215 3.18 -25.23 3.67
N VAL A 216 3.91 -25.65 4.69
CA VAL A 216 3.42 -26.60 5.69
C VAL A 216 3.44 -25.96 7.07
N PHE A 217 2.32 -26.02 7.76
CA PHE A 217 2.26 -25.90 9.22
C PHE A 217 2.39 -27.30 9.84
N HIS A 218 2.85 -27.34 11.09
CA HIS A 218 2.90 -28.56 11.86
C HIS A 218 2.00 -28.49 13.07
N LYS A 219 1.44 -29.62 13.47
CA LYS A 219 0.53 -29.76 14.61
C LYS A 219 -0.80 -29.04 14.38
N LYS A 220 -1.40 -28.58 15.48
CA LYS A 220 -2.63 -27.84 15.49
C LYS A 220 -2.37 -26.34 15.23
N LYS A 221 -3.23 -25.71 14.44
CA LYS A 221 -3.23 -24.27 14.18
C LYS A 221 -4.56 -23.62 14.53
N TYR A 222 -4.47 -22.37 14.99
CA TYR A 222 -5.60 -21.49 15.21
C TYR A 222 -5.49 -20.31 14.26
N LEU A 223 -6.42 -20.23 13.32
CA LEU A 223 -6.48 -19.16 12.34
C LEU A 223 -7.77 -18.36 12.53
N ARG A 224 -7.66 -17.04 12.48
CA ARG A 224 -8.79 -16.13 12.54
C ARG A 224 -9.06 -15.54 11.16
N TYR A 225 -10.34 -15.57 10.75
CA TYR A 225 -10.81 -14.92 9.52
C TYR A 225 -12.09 -14.11 9.83
N GLY A 226 -11.97 -12.79 9.82
CA GLY A 226 -13.02 -11.91 10.34
C GLY A 226 -13.25 -12.18 11.82
N ASN A 227 -14.50 -12.52 12.18
CA ASN A 227 -14.90 -12.89 13.54
C ASN A 227 -14.85 -14.41 13.80
N HIS A 228 -14.47 -15.20 12.80
CA HIS A 228 -14.45 -16.65 12.88
C HIS A 228 -13.09 -17.17 13.31
N LEU A 229 -13.09 -18.19 14.19
CA LEU A 229 -11.92 -18.92 14.64
C LEU A 229 -11.94 -20.33 14.05
N LEU A 230 -10.91 -20.65 13.28
CA LEU A 230 -10.67 -21.99 12.75
C LEU A 230 -9.62 -22.69 13.61
N GLU A 231 -9.96 -23.86 14.13
CA GLU A 231 -8.99 -24.80 14.68
C GLU A 231 -8.73 -25.88 13.64
N ILE A 232 -7.50 -26.00 13.21
CA ILE A 232 -7.10 -26.94 12.14
C ILE A 232 -6.14 -27.94 12.75
N TYR A 233 -6.47 -29.20 12.60
CA TYR A 233 -5.62 -30.32 12.97
C TYR A 233 -5.06 -30.95 11.72
N GLY A 234 -3.77 -31.23 11.72
CA GLY A 234 -3.10 -31.85 10.58
C GLY A 234 -3.57 -33.27 10.27
N ASP A 235 -3.20 -33.79 9.13
CA ASP A 235 -3.46 -35.15 8.70
C ASP A 235 -2.69 -36.12 9.61
N PRO A 236 -3.39 -36.99 10.40
CA PRO A 236 -2.72 -37.94 11.30
C PRO A 236 -1.83 -38.94 10.55
N ASP A 237 -2.21 -39.29 9.32
CA ASP A 237 -1.48 -40.24 8.48
C ASP A 237 -0.24 -39.63 7.83
N ASN A 238 -0.09 -38.29 7.92
CA ASN A 238 0.99 -37.51 7.32
C ASN A 238 1.71 -36.60 8.35
N ALA A 239 2.09 -37.17 9.48
CA ALA A 239 2.84 -36.48 10.54
C ALA A 239 2.23 -35.12 10.98
N ASP A 240 0.91 -35.07 11.10
CA ASP A 240 0.15 -33.87 11.49
C ASP A 240 0.45 -32.62 10.63
N LYS A 241 0.79 -32.82 9.37
CA LYS A 241 1.01 -31.71 8.44
C LYS A 241 -0.30 -31.03 8.06
N ILE A 242 -0.24 -29.71 7.97
CA ILE A 242 -1.31 -28.85 7.47
C ILE A 242 -0.74 -28.09 6.29
N ASN A 243 -1.15 -28.46 5.09
CA ASN A 243 -0.74 -27.75 3.88
C ASN A 243 -1.46 -26.38 3.82
N ALA A 244 -0.67 -25.32 3.78
CA ALA A 244 -1.12 -23.93 3.91
C ALA A 244 -1.16 -23.16 2.59
N GLY A 245 -1.15 -23.88 1.47
CA GLY A 245 -1.12 -23.29 0.13
C GLY A 245 0.28 -23.01 -0.38
N ASN A 246 0.34 -22.31 -1.51
CA ASN A 246 1.57 -22.17 -2.30
C ASN A 246 2.13 -20.74 -2.28
N VAL A 247 1.50 -19.82 -1.52
CA VAL A 247 1.87 -18.40 -1.50
C VAL A 247 2.14 -17.96 -0.07
N ARG A 248 3.17 -17.15 0.13
CA ARG A 248 3.41 -16.42 1.37
C ARG A 248 3.90 -15.01 1.07
N PHE A 249 3.69 -14.09 2.01
CA PHE A 249 4.21 -12.74 1.91
C PHE A 249 5.72 -12.70 2.16
N THR A 250 6.39 -11.83 1.41
CA THR A 250 7.70 -11.28 1.80
C THR A 250 7.53 -10.24 2.90
N LEU A 251 8.63 -9.67 3.37
CA LEU A 251 8.57 -8.54 4.31
C LEU A 251 7.83 -7.34 3.70
N ASP A 252 8.15 -6.96 2.47
CA ASP A 252 7.48 -5.86 1.77
C ASP A 252 6.00 -6.15 1.50
N GLY A 253 5.65 -7.40 1.14
CA GLY A 253 4.26 -7.81 0.99
C GLY A 253 3.46 -7.73 2.28
N ARG A 254 4.07 -8.10 3.42
CA ARG A 254 3.44 -7.96 4.73
C ARG A 254 3.24 -6.48 5.11
N MET A 255 4.26 -5.64 4.90
CA MET A 255 4.14 -4.19 5.13
C MET A 255 3.04 -3.58 4.27
N LEU A 256 2.95 -3.98 3.00
CA LEU A 256 1.87 -3.52 2.11
C LEU A 256 0.49 -4.00 2.60
N PHE A 257 0.38 -5.27 3.02
CA PHE A 257 -0.87 -5.80 3.58
C PHE A 257 -1.36 -5.00 4.78
N ASP A 258 -0.46 -4.55 5.66
CA ASP A 258 -0.83 -3.78 6.85
C ASP A 258 -1.46 -2.43 6.50
N ILE A 259 -1.06 -1.81 5.39
CA ILE A 259 -1.48 -0.47 4.97
C ILE A 259 -2.57 -0.42 3.89
N VAL A 260 -2.84 -1.52 3.17
CA VAL A 260 -3.96 -1.55 2.22
C VAL A 260 -5.29 -1.33 2.94
N ASP A 261 -6.27 -0.84 2.19
CA ASP A 261 -7.58 -0.53 2.71
C ASP A 261 -8.27 -1.75 3.33
N ASP A 262 -9.01 -1.54 4.42
CA ASP A 262 -9.73 -2.61 5.11
C ASP A 262 -10.78 -3.27 4.22
N SER A 263 -11.25 -2.60 3.16
CA SER A 263 -12.11 -3.20 2.15
C SER A 263 -11.45 -4.39 1.43
N CYS A 264 -10.12 -4.37 1.27
CA CYS A 264 -9.35 -5.48 0.72
C CYS A 264 -9.24 -6.68 1.70
N LYS A 265 -9.49 -6.44 2.99
CA LYS A 265 -9.36 -7.44 4.08
C LYS A 265 -10.69 -7.93 4.60
N ARG A 266 -11.81 -7.53 3.97
CA ARG A 266 -13.15 -7.90 4.44
C ARG A 266 -13.36 -9.40 4.39
N TYR A 267 -14.11 -9.87 5.39
CA TYR A 267 -14.63 -11.23 5.43
C TYR A 267 -15.53 -11.53 4.22
N HIS A 268 -15.35 -12.71 3.66
CA HIS A 268 -16.16 -13.27 2.59
C HIS A 268 -16.51 -14.73 2.92
N ALA A 269 -17.79 -15.05 3.06
CA ALA A 269 -18.23 -16.40 3.39
C ALA A 269 -17.74 -17.43 2.38
N ASP A 270 -17.87 -17.14 1.09
CA ASP A 270 -17.43 -18.03 0.00
C ASP A 270 -15.93 -18.37 0.07
N ILE A 271 -15.11 -17.41 0.52
CA ILE A 271 -13.67 -17.63 0.70
C ILE A 271 -13.41 -18.52 1.92
N LEU A 272 -14.15 -18.31 3.01
CA LEU A 272 -14.04 -19.16 4.20
C LEU A 272 -14.40 -20.61 3.87
N ASP A 273 -15.55 -20.84 3.21
CA ASP A 273 -16.03 -22.16 2.81
C ASP A 273 -15.03 -22.83 1.86
N PHE A 274 -14.49 -22.05 0.92
CA PHE A 274 -13.45 -22.53 0.00
C PHE A 274 -12.20 -22.99 0.74
N ILE A 275 -11.68 -22.18 1.68
CA ILE A 275 -10.47 -22.53 2.46
C ILE A 275 -10.73 -23.77 3.32
N ILE A 276 -11.87 -23.85 4.00
CA ILE A 276 -12.27 -25.03 4.78
C ILE A 276 -12.27 -26.28 3.89
N SER A 277 -12.90 -26.21 2.71
CA SER A 277 -12.93 -27.34 1.76
C SER A 277 -11.53 -27.78 1.33
N LYS A 278 -10.58 -26.84 1.22
CA LYS A 278 -9.18 -27.17 0.85
C LYS A 278 -8.45 -27.93 1.97
N PHE A 279 -8.69 -27.59 3.22
CA PHE A 279 -8.14 -28.30 4.37
C PHE A 279 -8.77 -29.70 4.50
N GLN A 280 -10.09 -29.82 4.36
CA GLN A 280 -10.80 -31.11 4.41
C GLN A 280 -10.34 -32.10 3.32
N ARG A 281 -10.16 -31.62 2.09
CA ARG A 281 -9.62 -32.44 0.96
C ARG A 281 -8.19 -32.94 1.22
N ARG A 282 -7.50 -32.40 2.25
CA ARG A 282 -6.16 -32.78 2.68
C ARG A 282 -6.16 -33.56 4.00
N ASN A 283 -7.30 -34.19 4.31
CA ASN A 283 -7.51 -34.95 5.54
C ASN A 283 -7.31 -34.14 6.82
N CYS A 284 -7.32 -32.82 6.76
CA CYS A 284 -7.26 -31.99 7.94
C CYS A 284 -8.65 -31.92 8.61
N LYS A 285 -8.69 -32.09 9.93
CA LYS A 285 -9.91 -31.86 10.72
C LYS A 285 -10.02 -30.36 10.99
N VAL A 286 -11.18 -29.78 10.67
CA VAL A 286 -11.45 -28.34 10.88
C VAL A 286 -12.60 -28.19 11.87
N ILE A 287 -12.41 -27.33 12.86
CA ILE A 287 -13.42 -26.88 13.82
C ILE A 287 -13.61 -25.37 13.60
N LEU A 288 -14.82 -24.95 13.37
CA LEU A 288 -15.18 -23.54 13.22
C LEU A 288 -15.99 -23.08 14.41
N ASP A 289 -15.54 -22.05 15.11
CA ASP A 289 -16.20 -21.46 16.27
C ASP A 289 -16.61 -22.49 17.34
N GLY A 290 -15.79 -23.53 17.53
CA GLY A 290 -16.03 -24.62 18.46
C GLY A 290 -16.93 -25.75 17.93
N GLY A 291 -17.50 -25.63 16.73
CA GLY A 291 -18.30 -26.66 16.07
C GLY A 291 -17.46 -27.45 15.04
N LEU A 292 -17.51 -28.80 15.10
CA LEU A 292 -16.86 -29.64 14.09
C LEU A 292 -17.57 -29.49 12.74
N ILE A 293 -16.81 -29.17 11.71
CA ILE A 293 -17.30 -29.17 10.31
C ILE A 293 -16.97 -30.54 9.72
N ALA A 294 -18.04 -31.26 9.38
CA ALA A 294 -17.96 -32.61 8.81
C ALA A 294 -17.53 -32.57 7.33
#